data_ff41413c2259042131c355b412506fa2
#
_entry.id   ff41413c2259042131c355b412506fa2
#
_cell.length_a   1.000
_cell.length_b   1.000
_cell.length_c   1.000
_cell.angle_alpha   90.00
_cell.angle_beta   90.00
_cell.angle_gamma   90.00
#
_symmetry.space_group_name_H-M   'P 1'
#
loop_
_entity.id
_entity.type
_entity.pdbx_description
1 polymer ?
#
loop_
_entity_poly.entity_id
_entity_poly.type
_entity_poly.pdbx_seq_one_letter_code
_entity_poly.pdbx_strand_id
1 'polypeptide(L)'
;SGTQKSVASLSVNSPVITLNGVSKVHFAPGWRIGYMAFHDPTDVLGEARDGVERLLRSRLCASTPAQHGYLAALGGDKRWLHERLESIRSRVDLCMDRIDSIEGLSCNRPGGAFYLFPKIIDQERFPSDKDFVLKLLHEEHVLLVHGSGFSPVHGSGHFRLVALPPEEVLNDAFDRIDRFMRARS
;
A
#
# COMPACT_ATOMS: atom_id res chain seq x y z
N SER A 1 0.71 17.91 -8.90
CA SER A 1 1.69 17.17 -8.06
C SER A 1 2.32 18.16 -7.08
N GLY A 2 1.86 18.15 -5.83
CA GLY A 2 2.45 18.97 -4.76
C GLY A 2 3.65 18.25 -4.14
N THR A 3 4.60 19.03 -3.60
CA THR A 3 5.68 18.47 -2.78
C THR A 3 5.10 18.02 -1.45
N GLN A 4 5.13 16.71 -1.21
CA GLN A 4 4.70 16.17 0.07
C GLN A 4 5.71 16.53 1.15
N LYS A 5 5.25 17.19 2.20
CA LYS A 5 6.07 17.52 3.37
C LYS A 5 5.92 16.42 4.42
N SER A 6 7.02 16.05 5.08
CA SER A 6 6.95 15.13 6.23
C SER A 6 6.35 15.85 7.45
N VAL A 7 5.73 15.11 8.35
CA VAL A 7 5.22 15.67 9.61
C VAL A 7 6.34 16.35 10.40
N ALA A 8 7.53 15.74 10.44
CA ALA A 8 8.70 16.33 11.11
C ALA A 8 9.14 17.67 10.48
N SER A 9 9.00 17.83 9.15
CA SER A 9 9.35 19.10 8.47
C SER A 9 8.32 20.22 8.70
N LEU A 10 7.13 19.89 9.16
CA LEU A 10 6.06 20.82 9.50
C LEU A 10 6.04 21.14 11.01
N SER A 11 6.67 20.31 11.82
CA SER A 11 6.71 20.47 13.26
C SER A 11 7.85 21.40 13.66
N VAL A 12 7.53 22.47 14.40
CA VAL A 12 8.52 23.40 14.97
C VAL A 12 8.92 22.95 16.38
N ASN A 13 7.94 22.67 17.23
CA ASN A 13 8.14 22.42 18.65
C ASN A 13 7.60 21.07 19.14
N SER A 14 6.98 20.26 18.28
CA SER A 14 6.44 18.97 18.69
C SER A 14 7.42 17.85 18.34
N PRO A 15 7.64 16.88 19.24
CA PRO A 15 8.48 15.73 18.94
C PRO A 15 7.81 14.83 17.89
N VAL A 16 8.59 14.30 16.95
CA VAL A 16 8.11 13.43 15.87
C VAL A 16 9.06 12.25 15.68
N ILE A 17 8.52 11.05 15.68
CA ILE A 17 9.24 9.85 15.29
C ILE A 17 8.80 9.46 13.87
N THR A 18 9.74 9.50 12.93
CA THR A 18 9.49 9.12 11.53
C THR A 18 9.99 7.70 11.29
N LEU A 19 9.12 6.85 10.77
CA LEU A 19 9.44 5.49 10.34
C LEU A 19 9.39 5.40 8.82
N ASN A 20 10.44 4.85 8.20
CA ASN A 20 10.46 4.64 6.75
C ASN A 20 11.27 3.39 6.40
N GLY A 21 11.16 2.90 5.18
CA GLY A 21 11.86 1.72 4.72
C GLY A 21 11.90 1.57 3.20
N VAL A 22 12.77 0.69 2.72
CA VAL A 22 12.99 0.45 1.28
C VAL A 22 11.81 -0.27 0.60
N SER A 23 10.96 -0.93 1.38
CA SER A 23 9.97 -1.89 0.85
C SER A 23 9.04 -1.30 -0.21
N LYS A 24 8.62 -0.04 -0.05
CA LYS A 24 7.66 0.62 -0.94
C LYS A 24 8.33 1.63 -1.86
N VAL A 25 9.09 2.57 -1.30
CA VAL A 25 9.73 3.65 -2.07
C VAL A 25 10.78 3.11 -3.06
N HIS A 26 11.51 2.06 -2.68
CA HIS A 26 12.59 1.50 -3.50
C HIS A 26 12.25 0.11 -4.07
N PHE A 27 11.00 -0.34 -3.95
CA PHE A 27 10.53 -1.65 -4.45
C PHE A 27 11.37 -2.85 -3.96
N ALA A 28 11.94 -2.75 -2.76
CA ALA A 28 12.85 -3.75 -2.20
C ALA A 28 12.30 -4.38 -0.90
N PRO A 29 11.09 -5.00 -0.90
CA PRO A 29 10.48 -5.54 0.31
C PRO A 29 11.28 -6.72 0.90
N GLY A 30 12.00 -7.48 0.07
CA GLY A 30 12.82 -8.61 0.49
C GLY A 30 14.08 -8.21 1.26
N TRP A 31 14.52 -6.96 1.19
CA TRP A 31 15.72 -6.48 1.90
C TRP A 31 15.50 -6.31 3.40
N ARG A 32 14.26 -6.20 3.85
CA ARG A 32 13.87 -6.12 5.27
C ARG A 32 14.61 -5.03 6.05
N ILE A 33 14.79 -3.85 5.47
CA ILE A 33 15.49 -2.72 6.08
C ILE A 33 14.63 -1.45 6.07
N GLY A 34 14.80 -0.66 7.11
CA GLY A 34 14.20 0.66 7.27
C GLY A 34 15.00 1.48 8.28
N TYR A 35 14.54 2.68 8.55
CA TYR A 35 15.10 3.56 9.58
C TYR A 35 14.02 4.19 10.44
N MET A 36 14.42 4.62 11.61
CA MET A 36 13.67 5.46 12.52
C MET A 36 14.46 6.76 12.72
N ALA A 37 13.81 7.90 12.52
CA ALA A 37 14.38 9.21 12.74
C ALA A 37 13.62 9.94 13.84
N PHE A 38 14.35 10.52 14.79
CA PHE A 38 13.79 11.29 15.90
C PHE A 38 14.00 12.78 15.64
N HIS A 39 12.92 13.53 15.57
CA HIS A 39 12.89 14.99 15.62
C HIS A 39 12.40 15.36 17.01
N ASP A 40 13.29 15.84 17.86
CA ASP A 40 13.01 16.07 19.29
C ASP A 40 13.51 17.45 19.74
N PRO A 41 12.84 18.52 19.31
CA PRO A 41 13.23 19.87 19.67
C PRO A 41 13.03 20.22 21.15
N THR A 42 12.29 19.40 21.88
CA THR A 42 11.91 19.61 23.28
C THR A 42 12.57 18.65 24.24
N ASP A 43 13.43 17.76 23.74
CA ASP A 43 14.20 16.76 24.52
C ASP A 43 13.31 15.85 25.39
N VAL A 44 12.17 15.40 24.86
CA VAL A 44 11.23 14.52 25.57
C VAL A 44 11.26 13.07 25.10
N LEU A 45 11.96 12.77 24.00
CA LEU A 45 12.03 11.42 23.42
C LEU A 45 13.24 10.60 23.90
N GLY A 46 14.05 11.11 24.84
CA GLY A 46 15.27 10.43 25.30
C GLY A 46 15.03 9.01 25.81
N GLU A 47 14.07 8.81 26.70
CA GLU A 47 13.75 7.47 27.23
C GLU A 47 13.19 6.54 26.13
N ALA A 48 12.38 7.04 25.23
CA ALA A 48 11.84 6.27 24.11
C ALA A 48 12.96 5.81 23.16
N ARG A 49 13.91 6.71 22.87
CA ARG A 49 15.10 6.41 22.06
C ARG A 49 15.97 5.34 22.71
N ASP A 50 16.30 5.49 24.01
CA ASP A 50 17.05 4.50 24.77
C ASP A 50 16.36 3.14 24.78
N GLY A 51 15.03 3.11 24.96
CA GLY A 51 14.24 1.90 24.91
C GLY A 51 14.34 1.20 23.54
N VAL A 52 14.23 1.95 22.45
CA VAL A 52 14.40 1.43 21.08
C VAL A 52 15.81 0.88 20.88
N GLU A 53 16.85 1.59 21.31
CA GLU A 53 18.24 1.14 21.17
C GLU A 53 18.50 -0.16 21.95
N ARG A 54 17.92 -0.33 23.13
CA ARG A 54 17.99 -1.59 23.92
C ARG A 54 17.30 -2.74 23.17
N LEU A 55 16.11 -2.51 22.59
CA LEU A 55 15.41 -3.52 21.78
C LEU A 55 16.22 -3.90 20.54
N LEU A 56 16.84 -2.93 19.86
CA LEU A 56 17.70 -3.19 18.71
C LEU A 56 18.90 -4.07 19.06
N ARG A 57 19.50 -3.92 20.22
CA ARG A 57 20.62 -4.75 20.69
C ARG A 57 20.23 -6.23 20.85
N SER A 58 18.98 -6.54 21.20
CA SER A 58 18.52 -7.93 21.30
C SER A 58 18.46 -8.63 19.94
N ARG A 59 18.34 -7.87 18.85
CA ARG A 59 18.35 -8.35 17.47
C ARG A 59 19.72 -8.23 16.79
N LEU A 60 20.68 -7.58 17.40
CA LEU A 60 22.01 -7.22 16.91
C LEU A 60 21.95 -6.07 15.90
N CYS A 61 21.85 -6.36 14.58
CA CYS A 61 21.80 -5.32 13.56
C CYS A 61 20.95 -5.75 12.35
N ALA A 62 20.53 -4.77 11.54
CA ALA A 62 20.04 -5.05 10.20
C ALA A 62 21.20 -5.55 9.31
N SER A 63 20.87 -6.30 8.25
CA SER A 63 21.86 -6.83 7.30
C SER A 63 22.80 -5.73 6.78
N THR A 64 24.11 -5.86 7.00
CA THR A 64 25.10 -4.88 6.55
C THR A 64 25.05 -4.61 5.03
N PRO A 65 24.96 -5.62 4.13
CA PRO A 65 24.78 -5.38 2.71
C PRO A 65 23.53 -4.56 2.41
N ALA A 66 22.41 -4.83 3.10
CA ALA A 66 21.18 -4.08 2.91
C ALA A 66 21.30 -2.62 3.39
N GLN A 67 22.06 -2.34 4.44
CA GLN A 67 22.35 -0.97 4.89
C GLN A 67 23.13 -0.18 3.84
N HIS A 68 24.18 -0.76 3.26
CA HIS A 68 24.93 -0.12 2.19
C HIS A 68 24.07 0.10 0.93
N GLY A 69 23.27 -0.89 0.56
CA GLY A 69 22.33 -0.74 -0.56
C GLY A 69 21.29 0.35 -0.31
N TYR A 70 20.78 0.47 0.92
CA TYR A 70 19.82 1.51 1.26
C TYR A 70 20.46 2.90 1.23
N LEU A 71 21.67 3.04 1.74
CA LEU A 71 22.43 4.29 1.67
C LEU A 71 22.63 4.73 0.21
N ALA A 72 23.03 3.81 -0.66
CA ALA A 72 23.15 4.06 -2.09
C ALA A 72 21.81 4.48 -2.73
N ALA A 73 20.70 3.81 -2.37
CA ALA A 73 19.37 4.14 -2.86
C ALA A 73 18.88 5.52 -2.41
N LEU A 74 19.22 5.95 -1.20
CA LEU A 74 18.87 7.28 -0.69
C LEU A 74 19.63 8.40 -1.39
N GLY A 75 20.93 8.18 -1.66
CA GLY A 75 21.82 9.16 -2.31
C GLY A 75 21.87 9.07 -3.84
N GLY A 76 21.36 8.02 -4.43
CA GLY A 76 21.49 7.70 -5.84
C GLY A 76 20.55 8.47 -6.78
N ASP A 77 20.72 8.22 -8.06
CA ASP A 77 19.85 8.77 -9.12
C ASP A 77 18.40 8.30 -8.95
N LYS A 78 17.46 9.21 -9.13
CA LYS A 78 16.01 8.98 -8.97
C LYS A 78 15.27 8.80 -10.30
N ARG A 79 15.94 8.83 -11.47
CA ARG A 79 15.30 8.70 -12.80
C ARG A 79 14.51 7.41 -12.92
N TRP A 80 15.08 6.28 -12.51
CA TRP A 80 14.40 4.99 -12.49
C TRP A 80 13.09 5.00 -11.66
N LEU A 81 13.03 5.81 -10.60
CA LEU A 81 11.85 5.94 -9.76
C LEU A 81 10.73 6.66 -10.52
N HIS A 82 11.06 7.69 -11.31
CA HIS A 82 10.07 8.41 -12.13
C HIS A 82 9.42 7.48 -13.16
N GLU A 83 10.22 6.69 -13.88
CA GLU A 83 9.73 5.70 -14.85
C GLU A 83 8.80 4.68 -14.17
N ARG A 84 9.16 4.21 -12.99
CA ARG A 84 8.31 3.27 -12.21
C ARG A 84 7.01 3.91 -11.73
N LEU A 85 7.06 5.16 -11.30
CA LEU A 85 5.86 5.89 -10.89
C LEU A 85 4.90 6.14 -12.05
N GLU A 86 5.40 6.42 -13.24
CA GLU A 86 4.58 6.55 -14.46
C GLU A 86 3.92 5.21 -14.82
N SER A 87 4.67 4.12 -14.80
CA SER A 87 4.12 2.78 -15.03
C SER A 87 3.04 2.39 -14.01
N ILE A 88 3.21 2.75 -12.73
CA ILE A 88 2.19 2.52 -11.69
C ILE A 88 0.98 3.40 -11.96
N ARG A 89 1.15 4.65 -12.36
CA ARG A 89 0.04 5.55 -12.68
C ARG A 89 -0.81 4.98 -13.82
N SER A 90 -0.19 4.52 -14.92
CA SER A 90 -0.90 3.86 -16.02
C SER A 90 -1.73 2.67 -15.54
N ARG A 91 -1.15 1.84 -14.67
CA ARG A 91 -1.87 0.68 -14.11
C ARG A 91 -3.01 1.07 -13.16
N VAL A 92 -2.83 2.14 -12.39
CA VAL A 92 -3.93 2.68 -11.55
C VAL A 92 -5.05 3.21 -12.45
N ASP A 93 -4.72 3.92 -13.54
CA ASP A 93 -5.69 4.42 -14.51
C ASP A 93 -6.46 3.26 -15.13
N LEU A 94 -5.76 2.22 -15.63
CA LEU A 94 -6.38 0.99 -16.12
C LEU A 94 -7.34 0.37 -15.08
N CYS A 95 -6.90 0.22 -13.84
CA CYS A 95 -7.73 -0.36 -12.78
C CYS A 95 -8.99 0.47 -12.52
N MET A 96 -8.88 1.81 -12.54
CA MET A 96 -10.03 2.70 -12.37
C MET A 96 -11.04 2.53 -13.51
N ASP A 97 -10.56 2.57 -14.77
CA ASP A 97 -11.41 2.38 -15.95
C ASP A 97 -12.13 1.02 -15.92
N ARG A 98 -11.42 -0.04 -15.51
CA ARG A 98 -12.01 -1.37 -15.38
C ARG A 98 -13.03 -1.46 -14.25
N ILE A 99 -12.79 -0.86 -13.09
CA ILE A 99 -13.75 -0.82 -11.99
C ILE A 99 -15.01 -0.07 -12.42
N ASP A 100 -14.87 1.07 -13.08
CA ASP A 100 -15.99 1.89 -13.54
C ASP A 100 -16.83 1.19 -14.62
N SER A 101 -16.23 0.23 -15.35
CA SER A 101 -16.93 -0.58 -16.36
C SER A 101 -17.70 -1.78 -15.79
N ILE A 102 -17.46 -2.16 -14.54
CA ILE A 102 -18.10 -3.32 -13.88
C ILE A 102 -19.29 -2.85 -13.04
N GLU A 103 -20.48 -3.26 -13.42
CA GLU A 103 -21.70 -2.96 -12.66
C GLU A 103 -21.60 -3.54 -11.23
N GLY A 104 -21.99 -2.72 -10.25
CA GLY A 104 -21.96 -3.11 -8.84
C GLY A 104 -20.62 -2.82 -8.12
N LEU A 105 -19.65 -2.20 -8.80
CA LEU A 105 -18.42 -1.73 -8.19
C LEU A 105 -18.28 -0.21 -8.31
N SER A 106 -17.57 0.40 -7.37
CA SER A 106 -17.12 1.80 -7.44
C SER A 106 -15.80 1.97 -6.72
N CYS A 107 -15.00 2.96 -7.07
CA CYS A 107 -13.77 3.26 -6.38
C CYS A 107 -13.48 4.76 -6.39
N ASN A 108 -13.04 5.29 -5.25
CA ASN A 108 -12.44 6.62 -5.23
C ASN A 108 -11.00 6.52 -5.74
N ARG A 109 -10.64 7.41 -6.68
CA ARG A 109 -9.29 7.45 -7.23
C ARG A 109 -8.28 7.74 -6.12
N PRO A 110 -7.25 6.88 -5.93
CA PRO A 110 -6.23 7.13 -4.91
C PRO A 110 -5.35 8.32 -5.29
N GLY A 111 -5.04 9.18 -4.33
CA GLY A 111 -4.11 10.30 -4.52
C GLY A 111 -2.64 9.89 -4.61
N GLY A 112 -2.32 8.63 -4.37
CA GLY A 112 -0.96 8.07 -4.40
C GLY A 112 -0.94 6.59 -4.04
N ALA A 113 0.25 6.01 -3.95
CA ALA A 113 0.50 4.59 -3.78
C ALA A 113 -0.02 3.75 -4.97
N PHE A 114 -0.11 2.44 -4.79
CA PHE A 114 -0.54 1.47 -5.80
C PHE A 114 -1.67 0.57 -5.27
N TYR A 115 -2.36 1.03 -4.24
CA TYR A 115 -3.52 0.35 -3.67
C TYR A 115 -4.79 1.06 -4.09
N LEU A 116 -5.78 0.26 -4.52
CA LEU A 116 -7.16 0.71 -4.71
C LEU A 116 -8.04 0.00 -3.68
N PHE A 117 -9.13 0.67 -3.31
CA PHE A 117 -10.06 0.19 -2.31
C PHE A 117 -11.50 0.25 -2.82
N PRO A 118 -11.85 -0.60 -3.82
CA PRO A 118 -13.17 -0.61 -4.41
C PRO A 118 -14.24 -0.99 -3.41
N LYS A 119 -15.40 -0.36 -3.58
CA LYS A 119 -16.63 -0.64 -2.85
C LYS A 119 -17.51 -1.57 -3.68
N ILE A 120 -18.08 -2.57 -3.03
CA ILE A 120 -19.17 -3.40 -3.54
C ILE A 120 -20.46 -2.63 -3.27
N ILE A 121 -21.16 -2.18 -4.32
CA ILE A 121 -22.35 -1.34 -4.20
C ILE A 121 -23.54 -2.17 -3.75
N ASP A 122 -23.72 -3.36 -4.35
CA ASP A 122 -24.84 -4.25 -4.06
C ASP A 122 -24.56 -5.08 -2.80
N GLN A 123 -24.88 -4.49 -1.65
CA GLN A 123 -24.70 -5.11 -0.35
C GLN A 123 -25.77 -6.17 -0.03
N GLU A 124 -26.90 -6.17 -0.72
CA GLU A 124 -27.94 -7.21 -0.56
C GLU A 124 -27.46 -8.52 -1.18
N ARG A 125 -26.87 -8.42 -2.35
CA ARG A 125 -26.30 -9.56 -3.09
C ARG A 125 -24.98 -10.05 -2.51
N PHE A 126 -24.18 -9.14 -2.00
CA PHE A 126 -22.88 -9.42 -1.37
C PHE A 126 -22.80 -8.83 0.06
N PRO A 127 -23.49 -9.45 1.03
CA PRO A 127 -23.57 -8.90 2.39
C PRO A 127 -22.25 -8.99 3.17
N SER A 128 -21.29 -9.79 2.69
CA SER A 128 -19.99 -10.00 3.31
C SER A 128 -18.87 -9.81 2.29
N ASP A 129 -18.04 -8.79 2.50
CA ASP A 129 -16.82 -8.55 1.71
C ASP A 129 -15.80 -9.70 1.84
N LYS A 130 -15.76 -10.36 2.99
CA LYS A 130 -14.92 -11.55 3.19
C LYS A 130 -15.40 -12.72 2.33
N ASP A 131 -16.69 -12.99 2.32
CA ASP A 131 -17.24 -14.08 1.50
C ASP A 131 -17.11 -13.77 0.01
N PHE A 132 -17.26 -12.50 -0.37
CA PHE A 132 -17.02 -12.04 -1.73
C PHE A 132 -15.61 -12.41 -2.20
N VAL A 133 -14.55 -12.00 -1.47
CA VAL A 133 -13.18 -12.26 -1.89
C VAL A 133 -12.82 -13.75 -1.84
N LEU A 134 -13.38 -14.51 -0.89
CA LEU A 134 -13.16 -15.96 -0.83
C LEU A 134 -13.83 -16.71 -1.99
N LYS A 135 -15.07 -16.39 -2.34
CA LYS A 135 -15.76 -16.96 -3.49
C LYS A 135 -15.05 -16.61 -4.79
N LEU A 136 -14.65 -15.36 -4.97
CA LEU A 136 -13.89 -14.92 -6.14
C LEU A 136 -12.56 -15.68 -6.26
N LEU A 137 -11.87 -15.93 -5.15
CA LEU A 137 -10.65 -16.74 -5.14
C LEU A 137 -10.91 -18.19 -5.54
N HIS A 138 -11.96 -18.80 -5.01
CA HIS A 138 -12.27 -20.21 -5.29
C HIS A 138 -12.79 -20.44 -6.71
N GLU A 139 -13.60 -19.53 -7.24
CA GLU A 139 -14.27 -19.72 -8.51
C GLU A 139 -13.50 -19.16 -9.69
N GLU A 140 -12.87 -17.99 -9.50
CA GLU A 140 -12.19 -17.24 -10.56
C GLU A 140 -10.67 -17.15 -10.36
N HIS A 141 -10.14 -17.69 -9.25
CA HIS A 141 -8.69 -17.67 -8.93
C HIS A 141 -8.08 -16.26 -8.86
N VAL A 142 -8.87 -15.28 -8.42
CA VAL A 142 -8.41 -13.90 -8.20
C VAL A 142 -8.27 -13.64 -6.70
N LEU A 143 -7.04 -13.37 -6.26
CA LEU A 143 -6.72 -13.10 -4.85
C LEU A 143 -6.83 -11.62 -4.55
N LEU A 144 -7.79 -11.25 -3.72
CA LEU A 144 -8.00 -9.92 -3.17
C LEU A 144 -8.01 -9.96 -1.64
N VAL A 145 -7.99 -8.80 -0.99
CA VAL A 145 -8.06 -8.72 0.48
C VAL A 145 -9.34 -8.00 0.87
N HIS A 146 -10.14 -8.63 1.73
CA HIS A 146 -11.40 -8.05 2.21
C HIS A 146 -11.16 -6.78 3.04
N GLY A 147 -12.02 -5.80 2.87
CA GLY A 147 -11.85 -4.47 3.48
C GLY A 147 -12.12 -4.45 4.99
N SER A 148 -13.07 -5.26 5.47
CA SER A 148 -13.37 -5.39 6.90
C SER A 148 -12.17 -5.85 7.74
N GLY A 149 -11.16 -6.49 7.11
CA GLY A 149 -9.88 -6.84 7.75
C GLY A 149 -9.00 -5.61 8.06
N PHE A 150 -9.24 -4.46 7.42
CA PHE A 150 -8.54 -3.21 7.73
C PHE A 150 -9.31 -2.35 8.71
N SER A 151 -10.64 -2.32 8.58
CA SER A 151 -11.55 -1.61 9.48
C SER A 151 -12.92 -2.27 9.45
N PRO A 152 -13.44 -2.77 10.56
CA PRO A 152 -14.78 -3.36 10.61
C PRO A 152 -15.89 -2.34 10.30
N VAL A 153 -15.65 -1.05 10.51
CA VAL A 153 -16.64 0.02 10.28
C VAL A 153 -16.52 0.58 8.86
N HIS A 154 -15.33 1.01 8.47
CA HIS A 154 -15.11 1.72 7.20
C HIS A 154 -14.66 0.81 6.05
N GLY A 155 -14.20 -0.39 6.36
CA GLY A 155 -13.75 -1.37 5.38
C GLY A 155 -14.84 -2.34 4.94
N SER A 156 -15.93 -2.46 5.72
CA SER A 156 -17.06 -3.33 5.36
C SER A 156 -17.60 -2.98 3.97
N GLY A 157 -17.89 -4.02 3.17
CA GLY A 157 -18.36 -3.85 1.80
C GLY A 157 -17.30 -3.36 0.82
N HIS A 158 -16.03 -3.45 1.19
CA HIS A 158 -14.90 -3.08 0.31
C HIS A 158 -13.93 -4.24 0.15
N PHE A 159 -13.06 -4.12 -0.85
CA PHE A 159 -11.88 -4.99 -0.97
C PHE A 159 -10.66 -4.18 -1.41
N ARG A 160 -9.47 -4.66 -1.09
CA ARG A 160 -8.23 -4.05 -1.55
C ARG A 160 -7.66 -4.84 -2.73
N LEU A 161 -7.30 -4.11 -3.76
CA LEU A 161 -6.50 -4.60 -4.87
C LEU A 161 -5.17 -3.83 -4.99
N VAL A 162 -4.23 -4.39 -5.74
CA VAL A 162 -2.87 -3.85 -5.90
C VAL A 162 -2.58 -3.68 -7.39
N ALA A 163 -2.33 -2.46 -7.84
CA ALA A 163 -2.01 -2.11 -9.23
C ALA A 163 -0.51 -2.31 -9.57
N LEU A 164 0.08 -3.44 -9.16
CA LEU A 164 1.49 -3.76 -9.42
C LEU A 164 1.70 -4.80 -10.52
N PRO A 165 0.82 -5.79 -10.74
CA PRO A 165 0.98 -6.74 -11.83
C PRO A 165 1.03 -6.05 -13.20
N PRO A 166 1.62 -6.69 -14.22
CA PRO A 166 1.55 -6.22 -15.61
C PRO A 166 0.10 -5.99 -16.06
N GLU A 167 -0.12 -5.08 -17.02
CA GLU A 167 -1.45 -4.69 -17.49
C GLU A 167 -2.26 -5.87 -18.04
N GLU A 168 -1.60 -6.83 -18.70
CA GLU A 168 -2.22 -8.07 -19.17
C GLU A 168 -2.80 -8.92 -18.04
N VAL A 169 -2.06 -9.02 -16.92
CA VAL A 169 -2.52 -9.78 -15.73
C VAL A 169 -3.67 -9.04 -15.02
N LEU A 170 -3.59 -7.70 -14.98
CA LEU A 170 -4.67 -6.89 -14.42
C LEU A 170 -5.94 -7.02 -15.25
N ASN A 171 -5.85 -6.96 -16.58
CA ASN A 171 -6.99 -7.14 -17.47
C ASN A 171 -7.63 -8.52 -17.32
N ASP A 172 -6.84 -9.61 -17.31
CA ASP A 172 -7.38 -10.96 -17.09
C ASP A 172 -8.08 -11.07 -15.73
N ALA A 173 -7.49 -10.48 -14.67
CA ALA A 173 -8.12 -10.46 -13.35
C ALA A 173 -9.47 -9.70 -13.36
N PHE A 174 -9.54 -8.55 -14.04
CA PHE A 174 -10.78 -7.78 -14.16
C PHE A 174 -11.82 -8.48 -15.02
N ASP A 175 -11.44 -9.19 -16.09
CA ASP A 175 -12.37 -10.01 -16.89
C ASP A 175 -13.01 -11.11 -16.03
N ARG A 176 -12.25 -11.71 -15.14
CA ARG A 176 -12.73 -12.71 -14.17
C ARG A 176 -13.64 -12.08 -13.11
N ILE A 177 -13.29 -10.90 -12.60
CA ILE A 177 -14.16 -10.16 -11.66
C ILE A 177 -15.49 -9.82 -12.32
N ASP A 178 -15.48 -9.31 -13.55
CA ASP A 178 -16.70 -8.96 -14.30
C ASP A 178 -17.57 -10.21 -14.51
N ARG A 179 -17.01 -11.33 -14.93
CA ARG A 179 -17.72 -12.61 -15.08
C ARG A 179 -18.33 -13.05 -13.75
N PHE A 180 -17.60 -12.97 -12.66
CA PHE A 180 -18.08 -13.32 -11.32
C PHE A 180 -19.26 -12.42 -10.90
N MET A 181 -19.16 -11.13 -11.18
CA MET A 181 -20.23 -10.16 -10.89
C MET A 181 -21.50 -10.46 -11.70
N ARG A 182 -21.37 -10.72 -13.01
CA ARG A 182 -22.52 -11.02 -13.91
C ARG A 182 -23.18 -12.36 -13.59
N ALA A 183 -22.41 -13.39 -13.25
CA ALA A 183 -22.98 -14.71 -12.94
C ALA A 183 -23.94 -14.69 -11.73
N ARG A 184 -23.99 -13.60 -11.00
CA ARG A 184 -24.79 -13.38 -9.80
C ARG A 184 -25.76 -12.20 -9.92
N SER A 185 -25.92 -11.67 -11.13
CA SER A 185 -26.90 -10.60 -11.47
C SER A 185 -28.30 -11.15 -11.52
#